data_669db17ed473d8daa1df685e796a6447
#
_entry.id   669db17ed473d8daa1df685e796a6447
#
_cell.length_a   1.000
_cell.length_b   1.000
_cell.length_c   1.000
_cell.angle_alpha   90.00
_cell.angle_beta   90.00
_cell.angle_gamma   90.00
#
_symmetry.space_group_name_H-M   'P 1'
#
loop_
_entity.id
_entity.type
_entity.pdbx_description
1 polymer ?
#
loop_
_entity_poly.entity_id
_entity_poly.type
_entity_poly.pdbx_seq_one_letter_code
_entity_poly.pdbx_strand_id
1 'polypeptide(L)'
;MLIPERILVLAPHTDDAELGAGGSMAKWLEAGVDLHVAVFSTAEESLPNGSAPTRLADECHASLDALGVKPENRQIMHYPVRKLGYHRQEVLENMVAMERQLNPQWILFPSGADLHQDHATIHDEAMRAFKHKTLLGYELPWNHITFSASAFVTLDKRHLDKKWDALTKYTSQLEMGRSYFTKEFHESLAKVRGLQVKHEWAEAFELIRVVL
;
A
#
# COMPACT_ATOMS: atom_id res chain seq x y z
N MET A 1 17.76 -4.13 -13.71
CA MET A 1 16.76 -3.39 -12.90
C MET A 1 17.43 -3.09 -11.57
N LEU A 2 17.49 -1.82 -11.16
CA LEU A 2 17.94 -1.48 -9.79
C LEU A 2 16.82 -1.93 -8.84
N ILE A 3 17.04 -3.03 -8.12
CA ILE A 3 16.17 -3.48 -7.04
C ILE A 3 16.72 -2.83 -5.77
N PRO A 4 15.92 -2.07 -5.01
CA PRO A 4 16.39 -1.47 -3.76
C PRO A 4 16.64 -2.56 -2.71
N GLU A 5 17.54 -2.30 -1.77
CA GLU A 5 17.76 -3.20 -0.63
C GLU A 5 16.59 -3.13 0.35
N ARG A 6 16.04 -1.93 0.55
CA ARG A 6 14.93 -1.69 1.49
C ARG A 6 13.84 -0.81 0.91
N ILE A 7 12.60 -1.24 1.10
CA ILE A 7 11.37 -0.54 0.72
C ILE A 7 10.52 -0.29 1.97
N LEU A 8 9.93 0.90 2.07
CA LEU A 8 8.88 1.21 3.04
C LEU A 8 7.58 1.49 2.29
N VAL A 9 6.51 0.76 2.65
CA VAL A 9 5.16 1.00 2.15
C VAL A 9 4.33 1.66 3.24
N LEU A 10 3.76 2.81 2.94
CA LEU A 10 2.91 3.58 3.85
C LEU A 10 1.45 3.37 3.44
N ALA A 11 0.66 2.83 4.34
CA ALA A 11 -0.77 2.56 4.13
C ALA A 11 -1.61 3.43 5.07
N PRO A 12 -2.46 4.32 4.55
CA PRO A 12 -3.43 5.05 5.38
C PRO A 12 -4.30 4.12 6.22
N HIS A 13 -4.80 3.05 5.60
CA HIS A 13 -5.63 2.02 6.25
C HIS A 13 -5.06 0.62 6.02
N THR A 14 -5.64 -0.37 6.64
CA THR A 14 -5.08 -1.72 6.76
C THR A 14 -4.89 -2.48 5.44
N ASP A 15 -5.70 -2.24 4.42
CA ASP A 15 -5.73 -2.97 3.14
C ASP A 15 -5.13 -2.18 1.96
N ASP A 16 -4.83 -0.89 2.13
CA ASP A 16 -4.38 0.00 1.05
C ASP A 16 -3.07 -0.44 0.40
N ALA A 17 -2.11 -0.95 1.19
CA ALA A 17 -0.82 -1.41 0.67
C ALA A 17 -0.99 -2.60 -0.28
N GLU A 18 -1.80 -3.59 0.12
CA GLU A 18 -2.06 -4.78 -0.66
C GLU A 18 -2.91 -4.47 -1.89
N LEU A 19 -3.92 -3.61 -1.75
CA LEU A 19 -4.76 -3.16 -2.85
C LEU A 19 -3.93 -2.42 -3.91
N GLY A 20 -3.07 -1.48 -3.49
CA GLY A 20 -2.30 -0.64 -4.40
C GLY A 20 -1.03 -1.29 -4.95
N ALA A 21 -0.35 -2.14 -4.16
CA ALA A 21 1.00 -2.63 -4.48
C ALA A 21 1.25 -4.11 -4.14
N GLY A 22 0.23 -4.89 -3.80
CA GLY A 22 0.41 -6.25 -3.26
C GLY A 22 1.16 -7.21 -4.20
N GLY A 23 0.97 -7.11 -5.50
CA GLY A 23 1.73 -7.90 -6.47
C GLY A 23 3.20 -7.52 -6.53
N SER A 24 3.49 -6.22 -6.50
CA SER A 24 4.85 -5.68 -6.45
C SER A 24 5.55 -6.04 -5.14
N MET A 25 4.84 -5.94 -4.01
CA MET A 25 5.35 -6.37 -2.70
C MET A 25 5.73 -7.85 -2.72
N ALA A 26 4.85 -8.72 -3.25
CA ALA A 26 5.13 -10.17 -3.40
C ALA A 26 6.39 -10.42 -4.24
N LYS A 27 6.54 -9.71 -5.37
CA LYS A 27 7.71 -9.82 -6.24
C LYS A 27 9.00 -9.37 -5.56
N TRP A 28 8.97 -8.25 -4.82
CA TRP A 28 10.15 -7.75 -4.13
C TRP A 28 10.55 -8.62 -2.94
N LEU A 29 9.57 -9.15 -2.19
CA LEU A 29 9.83 -10.12 -1.12
C LEU A 29 10.45 -11.41 -1.67
N GLU A 30 9.97 -11.92 -2.82
CA GLU A 30 10.57 -13.07 -3.53
C GLU A 30 12.02 -12.77 -3.95
N ALA A 31 12.32 -11.53 -4.32
CA ALA A 31 13.66 -11.10 -4.68
C ALA A 31 14.58 -10.81 -3.46
N GLY A 32 14.08 -11.00 -2.23
CA GLY A 32 14.85 -10.81 -1.00
C GLY A 32 14.95 -9.37 -0.51
N VAL A 33 14.11 -8.46 -1.00
CA VAL A 33 14.07 -7.07 -0.54
C VAL A 33 13.60 -7.01 0.91
N ASP A 34 14.26 -6.20 1.73
CA ASP A 34 13.85 -5.88 3.09
C ASP A 34 12.66 -4.90 3.04
N LEU A 35 11.43 -5.46 3.02
CA LEU A 35 10.20 -4.72 2.83
C LEU A 35 9.51 -4.49 4.18
N HIS A 36 9.25 -3.22 4.48
CA HIS A 36 8.54 -2.75 5.66
C HIS A 36 7.19 -2.15 5.30
N VAL A 37 6.20 -2.34 6.17
CA VAL A 37 4.85 -1.79 6.01
C VAL A 37 4.48 -0.99 7.26
N ALA A 38 4.02 0.24 7.06
CA ALA A 38 3.49 1.09 8.11
C ALA A 38 2.04 1.46 7.81
N VAL A 39 1.13 1.01 8.65
CA VAL A 39 -0.31 1.30 8.61
C VAL A 39 -0.62 2.38 9.63
N PHE A 40 -1.31 3.46 9.22
CA PHE A 40 -1.58 4.59 10.10
C PHE A 40 -2.90 4.47 10.87
N SER A 41 -3.93 3.86 10.27
CA SER A 41 -5.22 3.65 10.92
C SER A 41 -5.72 2.24 10.67
N THR A 42 -6.18 1.57 11.72
CA THR A 42 -6.85 0.27 11.61
C THR A 42 -8.31 0.40 11.15
N ALA A 43 -8.83 1.63 11.09
CA ALA A 43 -10.15 1.97 10.55
C ALA A 43 -11.33 1.20 11.19
N GLU A 44 -11.23 0.83 12.47
CA GLU A 44 -12.25 0.05 13.20
C GLU A 44 -13.63 0.73 13.19
N GLU A 45 -13.68 2.07 13.20
CA GLU A 45 -14.92 2.85 13.09
C GLU A 45 -15.68 2.64 11.76
N SER A 46 -15.05 2.01 10.77
CA SER A 46 -15.66 1.70 9.46
C SER A 46 -16.34 0.33 9.42
N LEU A 47 -16.17 -0.48 10.46
CA LEU A 47 -16.83 -1.77 10.57
C LEU A 47 -18.28 -1.65 11.06
N PRO A 48 -19.16 -2.61 10.72
CA PRO A 48 -20.49 -2.68 11.29
C PRO A 48 -20.48 -2.75 12.83
N ASN A 49 -21.50 -2.18 13.46
CA ASN A 49 -21.67 -2.23 14.92
C ASN A 49 -21.62 -3.66 15.43
N GLY A 50 -20.86 -3.89 16.50
CA GLY A 50 -20.70 -5.21 17.12
C GLY A 50 -19.51 -6.01 16.58
N SER A 51 -18.77 -5.50 15.61
CA SER A 51 -17.48 -6.08 15.19
C SER A 51 -16.46 -6.00 16.33
N ALA A 52 -15.55 -6.99 16.40
CA ALA A 52 -14.46 -6.95 17.34
C ALA A 52 -13.54 -5.73 17.03
N PRO A 53 -13.12 -4.95 18.03
CA PRO A 53 -12.32 -3.73 17.81
C PRO A 53 -10.94 -4.02 17.22
N THR A 54 -10.43 -5.25 17.30
CA THR A 54 -9.15 -5.66 16.72
C THR A 54 -9.28 -6.28 15.34
N ARG A 55 -10.51 -6.48 14.82
CA ARG A 55 -10.75 -7.29 13.63
C ARG A 55 -9.90 -6.86 12.43
N LEU A 56 -9.86 -5.58 12.10
CA LEU A 56 -9.08 -5.10 10.96
C LEU A 56 -7.58 -5.18 11.20
N ALA A 57 -7.11 -4.99 12.43
CA ALA A 57 -5.71 -5.20 12.76
C ALA A 57 -5.32 -6.69 12.60
N ASP A 58 -6.14 -7.61 13.08
CA ASP A 58 -5.90 -9.04 12.98
C ASP A 58 -5.93 -9.51 11.51
N GLU A 59 -6.89 -9.03 10.71
CA GLU A 59 -6.96 -9.28 9.26
C GLU A 59 -5.74 -8.73 8.52
N CYS A 60 -5.25 -7.52 8.89
CA CYS A 60 -4.03 -6.93 8.35
C CYS A 60 -2.79 -7.80 8.65
N HIS A 61 -2.64 -8.25 9.89
CA HIS A 61 -1.55 -9.15 10.24
C HIS A 61 -1.59 -10.44 9.42
N ALA A 62 -2.77 -11.06 9.27
CA ALA A 62 -2.95 -12.28 8.47
C ALA A 62 -2.66 -12.04 6.97
N SER A 63 -3.03 -10.89 6.43
CA SER A 63 -2.73 -10.48 5.06
C SER A 63 -1.24 -10.32 4.83
N LEU A 64 -0.56 -9.60 5.72
CA LEU A 64 0.89 -9.40 5.64
C LEU A 64 1.67 -10.70 5.86
N ASP A 65 1.17 -11.64 6.69
CA ASP A 65 1.70 -13.00 6.78
C ASP A 65 1.57 -13.76 5.46
N ALA A 66 0.41 -13.68 4.83
CA ALA A 66 0.17 -14.30 3.54
C ALA A 66 1.08 -13.74 2.44
N LEU A 67 1.41 -12.45 2.46
CA LEU A 67 2.41 -11.86 1.55
C LEU A 67 3.83 -12.31 1.88
N GLY A 68 4.15 -12.60 3.12
CA GLY A 68 5.48 -12.95 3.60
C GLY A 68 6.25 -11.75 4.17
N VAL A 69 5.57 -10.68 4.54
CA VAL A 69 6.17 -9.57 5.31
C VAL A 69 6.48 -10.07 6.71
N LYS A 70 7.70 -9.88 7.20
CA LYS A 70 8.09 -10.33 8.53
C LYS A 70 7.36 -9.55 9.63
N PRO A 71 7.02 -10.16 10.78
CA PRO A 71 6.35 -9.46 11.88
C PRO A 71 7.10 -8.21 12.37
N GLU A 72 8.44 -8.28 12.45
CA GLU A 72 9.30 -7.16 12.86
C GLU A 72 9.35 -6.00 11.87
N ASN A 73 8.89 -6.23 10.64
CA ASN A 73 8.84 -5.22 9.57
C ASN A 73 7.46 -4.54 9.45
N ARG A 74 6.59 -4.71 10.43
CA ARG A 74 5.22 -4.15 10.43
C ARG A 74 5.06 -3.16 11.57
N GLN A 75 4.53 -2.00 11.23
CA GLN A 75 4.12 -1.01 12.22
C GLN A 75 2.65 -0.65 11.97
N ILE A 76 1.77 -0.98 12.93
CA ILE A 76 0.34 -0.66 12.84
C ILE A 76 0.03 0.37 13.93
N MET A 77 -0.42 1.53 13.50
CA MET A 77 -0.83 2.64 14.36
C MET A 77 -2.36 2.72 14.41
N HIS A 78 -2.88 3.46 15.37
CA HIS A 78 -4.31 3.53 15.67
C HIS A 78 -4.84 4.97 15.58
N TYR A 79 -4.43 5.72 14.55
CA TYR A 79 -5.03 7.02 14.31
C TYR A 79 -6.51 6.86 13.93
N PRO A 80 -7.38 7.77 14.37
CA PRO A 80 -8.79 7.71 14.01
C PRO A 80 -8.97 7.86 12.50
N VAL A 81 -9.70 6.93 11.88
CA VAL A 81 -10.00 6.95 10.44
C VAL A 81 -10.75 8.22 10.06
N ARG A 82 -10.47 8.75 8.86
CA ARG A 82 -11.00 10.02 8.32
C ARG A 82 -10.56 11.25 9.09
N LYS A 83 -9.61 11.13 10.01
CA LYS A 83 -9.12 12.21 10.87
C LYS A 83 -7.60 12.39 10.84
N LEU A 84 -6.87 11.68 9.94
CA LEU A 84 -5.41 11.83 9.85
C LEU A 84 -4.99 13.28 9.61
N GLY A 85 -5.81 14.05 8.89
CA GLY A 85 -5.58 15.47 8.65
C GLY A 85 -5.48 16.33 9.92
N TYR A 86 -6.12 15.93 11.01
CA TYR A 86 -6.00 16.61 12.31
C TYR A 86 -4.72 16.23 13.08
N HIS A 87 -4.04 15.14 12.66
CA HIS A 87 -2.83 14.58 13.27
C HIS A 87 -1.59 14.72 12.38
N ARG A 88 -1.61 15.63 11.40
CA ARG A 88 -0.56 15.77 10.38
C ARG A 88 0.85 15.84 10.96
N GLN A 89 1.05 16.60 12.04
CA GLN A 89 2.38 16.73 12.63
C GLN A 89 2.86 15.42 13.26
N GLU A 90 1.99 14.71 13.96
CA GLU A 90 2.30 13.41 14.58
C GLU A 90 2.60 12.35 13.50
N VAL A 91 1.80 12.32 12.43
CA VAL A 91 2.01 11.47 11.25
C VAL A 91 3.39 11.75 10.62
N LEU A 92 3.75 13.02 10.43
CA LEU A 92 5.05 13.43 9.92
C LEU A 92 6.19 12.96 10.83
N GLU A 93 6.08 13.15 12.15
CA GLU A 93 7.13 12.76 13.10
C GLU A 93 7.33 11.23 13.10
N ASN A 94 6.26 10.43 12.98
CA ASN A 94 6.36 9.00 12.81
C ASN A 94 7.12 8.63 11.52
N MET A 95 6.82 9.28 10.40
CA MET A 95 7.53 9.05 9.14
C MET A 95 9.00 9.45 9.22
N VAL A 96 9.32 10.57 9.88
CA VAL A 96 10.71 11.01 10.12
C VAL A 96 11.46 10.02 11.02
N ALA A 97 10.80 9.46 12.02
CA ALA A 97 11.39 8.41 12.86
C ALA A 97 11.68 7.14 12.04
N MET A 98 10.74 6.71 11.19
CA MET A 98 10.93 5.57 10.27
C MET A 98 12.07 5.82 9.27
N GLU A 99 12.17 7.03 8.72
CA GLU A 99 13.27 7.40 7.82
C GLU A 99 14.63 7.20 8.51
N ARG A 100 14.77 7.72 9.73
CA ARG A 100 16.03 7.62 10.49
C ARG A 100 16.37 6.20 10.90
N GLN A 101 15.36 5.41 11.29
CA GLN A 101 15.54 4.05 11.77
C GLN A 101 15.83 3.06 10.64
N LEU A 102 15.07 3.15 9.55
CA LEU A 102 15.07 2.18 8.46
C LEU A 102 15.99 2.59 7.30
N ASN A 103 16.17 3.90 7.08
CA ASN A 103 16.86 4.45 5.91
C ASN A 103 16.45 3.76 4.60
N PRO A 104 15.14 3.70 4.25
CA PRO A 104 14.68 3.01 3.05
C PRO A 104 15.11 3.75 1.79
N GLN A 105 15.37 3.03 0.69
CA GLN A 105 15.68 3.65 -0.59
C GLN A 105 14.42 4.06 -1.36
N TRP A 106 13.38 3.23 -1.30
CA TRP A 106 12.11 3.50 -1.97
C TRP A 106 10.97 3.58 -0.96
N ILE A 107 10.09 4.54 -1.21
CA ILE A 107 8.89 4.75 -0.41
C ILE A 107 7.68 4.62 -1.33
N LEU A 108 6.74 3.76 -0.97
CA LEU A 108 5.44 3.62 -1.63
C LEU A 108 4.36 4.20 -0.73
N PHE A 109 3.45 4.98 -1.30
CA PHE A 109 2.33 5.60 -0.58
C PHE A 109 1.22 5.96 -1.58
N PRO A 110 0.03 6.42 -1.16
CA PRO A 110 -1.04 6.78 -2.10
C PRO A 110 -0.60 7.83 -3.11
N SER A 111 -1.05 7.69 -4.37
CA SER A 111 -0.85 8.73 -5.40
C SER A 111 -1.41 10.08 -4.95
N GLY A 112 -0.79 11.18 -5.41
CA GLY A 112 -1.27 12.53 -5.14
C GLY A 112 -2.63 12.86 -5.78
N ALA A 113 -3.12 12.01 -6.69
CA ALA A 113 -4.44 12.13 -7.31
C ALA A 113 -5.56 11.43 -6.51
N ASP A 114 -5.24 10.76 -5.40
CA ASP A 114 -6.21 10.10 -4.53
C ASP A 114 -7.04 11.13 -3.76
N LEU A 115 -8.37 11.03 -3.85
CA LEU A 115 -9.32 12.01 -3.28
C LEU A 115 -9.68 11.73 -1.81
N HIS A 116 -9.23 10.60 -1.24
CA HIS A 116 -9.50 10.30 0.15
C HIS A 116 -8.64 11.18 1.07
N GLN A 117 -9.27 11.88 2.03
CA GLN A 117 -8.58 12.86 2.89
C GLN A 117 -7.42 12.28 3.72
N ASP A 118 -7.53 11.01 4.17
CA ASP A 118 -6.46 10.35 4.90
C ASP A 118 -5.30 10.01 3.96
N HIS A 119 -5.59 9.59 2.72
CA HIS A 119 -4.60 9.30 1.69
C HIS A 119 -3.83 10.57 1.30
N ALA A 120 -4.53 11.68 1.10
CA ALA A 120 -3.91 12.98 0.85
C ALA A 120 -2.98 13.39 2.00
N THR A 121 -3.37 13.14 3.26
CA THR A 121 -2.51 13.40 4.42
C THR A 121 -1.24 12.57 4.39
N ILE A 122 -1.33 11.26 4.15
CA ILE A 122 -0.16 10.38 4.06
C ILE A 122 0.73 10.79 2.89
N HIS A 123 0.15 11.14 1.73
CA HIS A 123 0.88 11.64 0.57
C HIS A 123 1.70 12.88 0.91
N ASP A 124 1.04 13.91 1.44
CA ASP A 124 1.65 15.20 1.73
C ASP A 124 2.81 15.08 2.75
N GLU A 125 2.59 14.30 3.81
CA GLU A 125 3.60 14.15 4.85
C GLU A 125 4.75 13.23 4.40
N ALA A 126 4.49 12.22 3.57
CA ALA A 126 5.54 11.40 2.95
C ALA A 126 6.48 12.26 2.06
N MET A 127 5.90 13.18 1.27
CA MET A 127 6.66 14.13 0.46
C MET A 127 7.62 14.99 1.30
N ARG A 128 7.25 15.29 2.54
CA ARG A 128 8.05 16.10 3.47
C ARG A 128 9.10 15.27 4.21
N ALA A 129 8.73 14.05 4.66
CA ALA A 129 9.60 13.19 5.44
C ALA A 129 10.74 12.59 4.59
N PHE A 130 10.44 12.17 3.35
CA PHE A 130 11.35 11.36 2.52
C PHE A 130 11.94 12.16 1.34
N LYS A 131 12.41 13.38 1.58
CA LYS A 131 12.90 14.31 0.53
C LYS A 131 14.04 13.77 -0.33
N HIS A 132 14.84 12.85 0.19
CA HIS A 132 16.06 12.33 -0.45
C HIS A 132 15.90 10.86 -0.90
N LYS A 133 14.66 10.39 -1.06
CA LYS A 133 14.33 9.01 -1.41
C LYS A 133 13.62 8.93 -2.76
N THR A 134 13.61 7.75 -3.37
CA THR A 134 12.74 7.45 -4.51
C THR A 134 11.31 7.29 -4.01
N LEU A 135 10.37 8.01 -4.63
CA LEU A 135 8.97 8.14 -4.21
C LEU A 135 8.04 7.63 -5.31
N LEU A 136 7.21 6.64 -4.98
CA LEU A 136 6.25 6.01 -5.86
C LEU A 136 4.83 6.09 -5.25
N GLY A 137 3.91 6.71 -5.98
CA GLY A 137 2.49 6.74 -5.61
C GLY A 137 1.75 5.54 -6.16
N TYR A 138 1.13 4.70 -5.31
CA TYR A 138 0.34 3.57 -5.77
C TYR A 138 -1.09 3.95 -6.16
N GLU A 139 -1.71 3.12 -7.00
CA GLU A 139 -3.02 3.33 -7.60
C GLU A 139 -4.13 2.66 -6.79
N LEU A 140 -5.17 3.44 -6.46
CA LEU A 140 -6.47 2.94 -5.96
C LEU A 140 -7.58 3.52 -6.84
N PRO A 141 -7.95 2.87 -7.95
CA PRO A 141 -8.73 3.48 -9.04
C PRO A 141 -10.07 4.08 -8.64
N TRP A 142 -10.72 3.54 -7.60
CA TRP A 142 -12.01 4.06 -7.12
C TRP A 142 -11.90 5.42 -6.40
N ASN A 143 -10.68 5.82 -6.03
CA ASN A 143 -10.40 7.12 -5.41
C ASN A 143 -9.84 8.16 -6.39
N HIS A 144 -9.61 7.79 -7.66
CA HIS A 144 -9.01 8.69 -8.66
C HIS A 144 -10.03 9.13 -9.72
N ILE A 145 -9.91 10.40 -10.16
CA ILE A 145 -10.46 10.84 -11.44
C ILE A 145 -9.42 10.68 -12.53
N THR A 146 -8.15 10.96 -12.20
CA THR A 146 -6.99 10.82 -13.08
C THR A 146 -5.88 10.11 -12.33
N PHE A 147 -5.03 9.37 -13.07
CA PHE A 147 -3.84 8.73 -12.51
C PHE A 147 -2.70 8.76 -13.53
N SER A 148 -1.52 9.19 -13.11
CA SER A 148 -0.33 9.25 -13.94
C SER A 148 0.48 7.96 -13.82
N ALA A 149 0.14 6.93 -14.60
CA ALA A 149 0.90 5.69 -14.67
C ALA A 149 2.24 5.92 -15.40
N SER A 150 3.32 6.15 -14.65
CA SER A 150 4.64 6.50 -15.18
C SER A 150 5.76 5.56 -14.76
N ALA A 151 5.54 4.71 -13.74
CA ALA A 151 6.41 3.61 -13.37
C ALA A 151 5.62 2.30 -13.32
N PHE A 152 6.23 1.20 -13.74
CA PHE A 152 5.55 -0.09 -13.83
C PHE A 152 6.41 -1.21 -13.24
N VAL A 153 5.80 -2.05 -12.44
CA VAL A 153 6.38 -3.31 -11.97
C VAL A 153 5.69 -4.44 -12.69
N THR A 154 6.40 -5.08 -13.62
CA THR A 154 5.88 -6.26 -14.32
C THR A 154 5.72 -7.44 -13.37
N LEU A 155 4.65 -8.19 -13.51
CA LEU A 155 4.29 -9.27 -12.59
C LEU A 155 4.15 -10.59 -13.34
N ASP A 156 4.39 -11.69 -12.64
CA ASP A 156 3.96 -13.02 -13.04
C ASP A 156 2.65 -13.37 -12.33
N LYS A 157 1.95 -14.38 -12.84
CA LYS A 157 0.68 -14.84 -12.27
C LYS A 157 0.78 -15.16 -10.77
N ARG A 158 1.89 -15.76 -10.32
CA ARG A 158 2.12 -16.10 -8.91
C ARG A 158 2.10 -14.89 -7.98
N HIS A 159 2.56 -13.70 -8.47
CA HIS A 159 2.53 -12.46 -7.69
C HIS A 159 1.10 -11.96 -7.50
N LEU A 160 0.27 -12.05 -8.55
CA LEU A 160 -1.16 -11.72 -8.45
C LEU A 160 -1.92 -12.70 -7.56
N ASP A 161 -1.62 -14.00 -7.66
CA ASP A 161 -2.23 -15.00 -6.79
C ASP A 161 -1.85 -14.77 -5.32
N LYS A 162 -0.60 -14.36 -5.08
CA LYS A 162 -0.10 -14.00 -3.75
C LYS A 162 -0.80 -12.75 -3.19
N LYS A 163 -0.95 -11.71 -4.04
CA LYS A 163 -1.75 -10.52 -3.71
C LYS A 163 -3.18 -10.90 -3.35
N TRP A 164 -3.83 -11.73 -4.18
CA TRP A 164 -5.21 -12.14 -3.93
C TRP A 164 -5.34 -12.98 -2.66
N ASP A 165 -4.42 -13.93 -2.41
CA ASP A 165 -4.40 -14.70 -1.14
C ASP A 165 -4.33 -13.77 0.06
N ALA A 166 -3.48 -12.75 0.04
CA ALA A 166 -3.40 -11.75 1.10
C ALA A 166 -4.71 -10.98 1.26
N LEU A 167 -5.31 -10.49 0.18
CA LEU A 167 -6.57 -9.76 0.21
C LEU A 167 -7.72 -10.62 0.76
N THR A 168 -7.73 -11.95 0.53
CA THR A 168 -8.77 -12.83 1.09
C THR A 168 -8.75 -12.94 2.61
N LYS A 169 -7.70 -12.47 3.29
CA LYS A 169 -7.63 -12.44 4.75
C LYS A 169 -8.51 -11.33 5.35
N TYR A 170 -8.85 -10.31 4.55
CA TYR A 170 -9.79 -9.26 4.92
C TYR A 170 -11.24 -9.73 4.76
N THR A 171 -11.65 -10.69 5.60
CA THR A 171 -13.01 -11.26 5.54
C THR A 171 -14.09 -10.22 5.76
N SER A 172 -13.81 -9.19 6.57
CA SER A 172 -14.71 -8.05 6.78
C SER A 172 -15.00 -7.29 5.47
N GLN A 173 -13.99 -7.11 4.63
CA GLN A 173 -14.13 -6.39 3.36
C GLN A 173 -14.86 -7.24 2.31
N LEU A 174 -14.62 -8.54 2.30
CA LEU A 174 -15.35 -9.50 1.46
C LEU A 174 -16.85 -9.55 1.85
N GLU A 175 -17.17 -9.60 3.15
CA GLU A 175 -18.54 -9.56 3.67
C GLU A 175 -19.29 -8.28 3.25
N MET A 176 -18.59 -7.14 3.13
CA MET A 176 -19.18 -5.88 2.67
C MET A 176 -19.48 -5.85 1.17
N GLY A 177 -19.00 -6.82 0.39
CA GLY A 177 -19.31 -6.95 -1.04
C GLY A 177 -18.83 -5.78 -1.91
N ARG A 178 -17.69 -5.19 -1.57
CA ARG A 178 -17.13 -4.06 -2.32
C ARG A 178 -16.73 -4.49 -3.73
N SER A 179 -17.16 -3.75 -4.76
CA SER A 179 -16.94 -4.10 -6.17
C SER A 179 -15.46 -4.19 -6.58
N TYR A 180 -14.60 -3.42 -5.92
CA TYR A 180 -13.15 -3.46 -6.14
C TYR A 180 -12.43 -4.55 -5.33
N PHE A 181 -13.12 -5.23 -4.41
CA PHE A 181 -12.54 -6.30 -3.58
C PHE A 181 -12.85 -7.67 -4.17
N THR A 182 -12.48 -7.86 -5.45
CA THR A 182 -12.68 -9.10 -6.21
C THR A 182 -11.41 -9.47 -6.97
N LYS A 183 -11.17 -10.78 -7.14
CA LYS A 183 -10.01 -11.27 -7.91
C LYS A 183 -10.02 -10.74 -9.32
N GLU A 184 -11.20 -10.75 -9.95
CA GLU A 184 -11.41 -10.31 -11.34
C GLU A 184 -11.01 -8.83 -11.51
N PHE A 185 -11.35 -7.96 -10.56
CA PHE A 185 -10.97 -6.56 -10.62
C PHE A 185 -9.44 -6.40 -10.63
N HIS A 186 -8.74 -7.06 -9.70
CA HIS A 186 -7.28 -6.94 -9.59
C HIS A 186 -6.54 -7.52 -10.79
N GLU A 187 -6.99 -8.67 -11.31
CA GLU A 187 -6.42 -9.26 -12.52
C GLU A 187 -6.68 -8.38 -13.75
N SER A 188 -7.88 -7.80 -13.88
CA SER A 188 -8.22 -6.91 -15.00
C SER A 188 -7.38 -5.63 -14.97
N LEU A 189 -7.21 -5.00 -13.80
CA LEU A 189 -6.38 -3.81 -13.64
C LEU A 189 -4.92 -4.12 -14.00
N ALA A 190 -4.37 -5.21 -13.45
CA ALA A 190 -3.01 -5.63 -13.74
C ALA A 190 -2.81 -5.96 -15.24
N LYS A 191 -3.83 -6.51 -15.92
CA LYS A 191 -3.81 -6.75 -17.36
C LYS A 191 -3.75 -5.44 -18.15
N VAL A 192 -4.57 -4.45 -17.80
CA VAL A 192 -4.55 -3.13 -18.43
C VAL A 192 -3.16 -2.49 -18.30
N ARG A 193 -2.58 -2.53 -17.10
CA ARG A 193 -1.24 -1.96 -16.83
C ARG A 193 -0.13 -2.74 -17.52
N GLY A 194 -0.26 -4.07 -17.61
CA GLY A 194 0.68 -4.93 -18.35
C GLY A 194 0.73 -4.58 -19.84
N LEU A 195 -0.43 -4.40 -20.49
CA LEU A 195 -0.51 -4.01 -21.90
C LEU A 195 0.24 -2.72 -22.21
N GLN A 196 0.26 -1.76 -21.30
CA GLN A 196 0.96 -0.48 -21.49
C GLN A 196 2.49 -0.63 -21.61
N VAL A 197 3.05 -1.72 -21.07
CA VAL A 197 4.49 -2.02 -21.08
C VAL A 197 4.84 -3.32 -21.83
N LYS A 198 3.93 -3.82 -22.67
CA LYS A 198 4.09 -5.06 -23.44
C LYS A 198 4.41 -6.28 -22.58
N HIS A 199 3.77 -6.35 -21.42
CA HIS A 199 3.84 -7.49 -20.50
C HIS A 199 2.44 -8.02 -20.21
N GLU A 200 2.35 -9.24 -19.68
CA GLU A 200 1.04 -9.84 -19.42
C GLU A 200 0.32 -9.16 -18.26
N TRP A 201 1.05 -8.88 -17.17
CA TRP A 201 0.54 -8.17 -16.00
C TRP A 201 1.57 -7.18 -15.45
N ALA A 202 1.09 -6.07 -14.92
CA ALA A 202 1.88 -5.11 -14.16
C ALA A 202 1.03 -4.40 -13.12
N GLU A 203 1.68 -3.86 -12.09
CA GLU A 203 1.15 -2.77 -11.28
C GLU A 203 1.80 -1.47 -11.72
N ALA A 204 1.02 -0.38 -11.68
CA ALA A 204 1.49 0.94 -12.08
C ALA A 204 1.58 1.88 -10.89
N PHE A 205 2.53 2.79 -10.97
CA PHE A 205 2.79 3.80 -9.96
C PHE A 205 2.97 5.16 -10.61
N GLU A 206 2.59 6.20 -9.91
CA GLU A 206 3.02 7.55 -10.18
C GLU A 206 4.48 7.70 -9.76
N LEU A 207 5.37 8.00 -10.70
CA LEU A 207 6.77 8.28 -10.41
C LEU A 207 6.91 9.74 -9.98
N ILE A 208 6.99 9.97 -8.67
CA ILE A 208 7.05 11.31 -8.10
C ILE A 208 8.49 11.82 -8.06
N ARG A 209 9.42 10.96 -7.65
CA ARG A 209 10.86 11.27 -7.59
C ARG A 209 11.69 10.02 -7.74
N VAL A 210 12.81 10.15 -8.45
CA VAL A 210 13.87 9.13 -8.49
C VAL A 210 15.14 9.74 -7.91
N VAL A 211 15.79 8.98 -7.02
CA VAL A 211 17.14 9.24 -6.52
C VAL A 211 18.01 8.06 -6.97
N LEU A 212 19.05 8.35 -7.75
CA LEU A 212 19.97 7.38 -8.37
C LEU A 212 21.27 7.28 -7.58
#